data_71c201b42d99b3ba8baf64984ce0a22e
#
_entry.id   71c201b42d99b3ba8baf64984ce0a22e
#
_cell.length_a   1.000
_cell.length_b   1.000
_cell.length_c   1.000
_cell.angle_alpha   90.00
_cell.angle_beta   90.00
_cell.angle_gamma   90.00
#
_symmetry.space_group_name_H-M   'P 1'
#
loop_
_entity.id
_entity.type
_entity.pdbx_description
1 polymer ?
#
loop_
_entity_poly.entity_id
_entity_poly.type
_entity_poly.pdbx_seq_one_letter_code
_entity_poly.pdbx_strand_id
1 'polypeptide(L)' 'MAQVQEIDVKKEQALKGLLELGKKKGSLTLKEMSDALVDINLDSDELDALYSDIEAAGVTIQGA' A
#
# COMPACT_ATOMS: atom_id res chain seq x y z
N MET A 1 -13.79 -21.85 -5.45
CA MET A 1 -13.52 -21.61 -5.41
C MET A 1 -13.03 -20.54 -5.40
N ALA A 2 -12.71 -20.34 -5.52
CA ALA A 2 -12.11 -19.45 -5.45
C ALA A 2 -12.59 -18.31 -5.77
N GLN A 3 -13.12 -17.82 -5.28
CA GLN A 3 -13.60 -16.83 -5.54
C GLN A 3 -12.81 -15.78 -5.30
N VAL A 4 -12.14 -15.23 -6.07
CA VAL A 4 -11.44 -14.10 -5.91
C VAL A 4 -12.35 -13.04 -5.72
N GLN A 5 -12.27 -12.37 -4.67
CA GLN A 5 -13.11 -11.34 -4.46
C GLN A 5 -12.58 -10.18 -5.19
N GLU A 6 -13.36 -9.41 -5.81
CA GLU A 6 -12.94 -8.20 -6.49
C GLU A 6 -12.27 -7.25 -5.54
N ILE A 7 -12.73 -7.22 -4.31
CA ILE A 7 -12.13 -6.36 -3.32
C ILE A 7 -10.69 -6.75 -3.08
N ASP A 8 -10.42 -8.04 -3.03
CA ASP A 8 -9.05 -8.50 -2.80
C ASP A 8 -8.14 -8.13 -3.98
N VAL A 9 -8.66 -8.24 -5.18
CA VAL A 9 -7.85 -7.92 -6.35
C VAL A 9 -7.53 -6.44 -6.36
N LYS A 10 -8.51 -5.59 -6.10
CA LYS A 10 -8.26 -4.16 -6.08
C LYS A 10 -7.27 -3.80 -5.00
N LYS A 11 -7.40 -4.43 -3.84
CA LYS A 11 -6.51 -4.15 -2.73
C LYS A 11 -5.08 -4.53 -3.11
N GLU A 12 -4.92 -5.70 -3.68
CA GLU A 12 -3.59 -6.14 -4.07
C GLU A 12 -2.97 -5.21 -5.10
N GLN A 13 -3.76 -4.82 -6.08
CA GLN A 13 -3.24 -3.96 -7.13
C GLN A 13 -2.84 -2.60 -6.57
N ALA A 14 -3.65 -2.06 -5.67
CA ALA A 14 -3.34 -0.79 -5.06
C ALA A 14 -2.07 -0.87 -4.23
N LEU A 15 -1.92 -1.94 -3.48
CA LEU A 15 -0.74 -2.11 -2.65
C LEU A 15 0.51 -2.28 -3.50
N LYS A 16 0.40 -3.07 -4.55
CA LYS A 16 1.54 -3.26 -5.43
C LYS A 16 1.92 -1.97 -6.13
N GLY A 17 0.93 -1.25 -6.62
CA GLY A 17 1.20 0.02 -7.29
C GLY A 17 1.86 1.02 -6.37
N LEU A 18 1.40 1.07 -5.13
CA LEU A 18 1.98 1.96 -4.15
C LEU A 18 3.41 1.58 -3.86
N LEU A 19 3.66 0.29 -3.71
CA LEU A 19 4.99 -0.20 -3.42
C LEU A 19 5.93 0.11 -4.59
N GLU A 20 5.47 -0.09 -5.80
CA GLU A 20 6.30 0.19 -6.97
C GLU A 20 6.59 1.68 -7.09
N LEU A 21 5.60 2.50 -6.81
CA LEU A 21 5.81 3.94 -6.83
C LEU A 21 6.87 4.33 -5.81
N GLY A 22 6.79 3.76 -4.62
CA GLY A 22 7.77 4.03 -3.60
C GLY A 22 9.17 3.60 -4.02
N LYS A 23 9.26 2.44 -4.66
CA LYS A 23 10.55 1.96 -5.12
C LYS A 23 11.13 2.88 -6.18
N LYS A 24 10.30 3.38 -7.06
CA LYS A 24 10.78 4.28 -8.08
C LYS A 24 11.26 5.59 -7.49
N LYS A 25 10.52 6.12 -6.54
CA LYS A 25 10.86 7.41 -5.96
C LYS A 25 11.81 7.28 -4.79
N GLY A 26 11.89 6.11 -4.21
CA GLY A 26 12.70 5.90 -3.03
C GLY A 26 12.00 6.29 -1.74
N SER A 27 10.84 6.89 -1.82
CA SER A 27 10.10 7.30 -0.64
C SER A 27 8.64 7.50 -0.98
N LEU A 28 7.81 7.46 0.05
CA LEU A 28 6.39 7.72 -0.08
C LEU A 28 5.98 8.65 1.03
N THR A 29 5.02 9.54 0.75
CA THR A 29 4.49 10.38 1.79
C THR A 29 3.19 9.78 2.31
N LEU A 30 2.81 10.17 3.50
CA LEU A 30 1.55 9.71 4.07
C LEU A 30 0.38 10.14 3.20
N LYS A 31 0.49 11.28 2.58
CA LYS A 31 -0.58 11.76 1.71
C LYS A 31 -0.72 10.86 0.49
N GLU A 32 0.40 10.47 -0.09
CA GLU A 32 0.36 9.56 -1.23
C GLU A 32 -0.26 8.22 -0.85
N MET A 33 0.10 7.72 0.32
CA MET A 33 -0.48 6.48 0.78
C MET A 33 -1.96 6.62 1.05
N SER A 34 -2.35 7.72 1.65
CA SER A 34 -3.74 7.97 1.95
C SER A 34 -4.56 8.06 0.66
N ASP A 35 -4.04 8.76 -0.33
CA ASP A 35 -4.74 8.88 -1.61
C ASP A 35 -4.88 7.53 -2.30
N ALA A 36 -3.83 6.73 -2.24
CA ALA A 36 -3.88 5.43 -2.88
C ALA A 36 -4.85 4.48 -2.19
N LEU A 37 -5.06 4.67 -0.91
CA LEU A 37 -5.88 3.77 -0.13
C LEU A 37 -7.27 4.32 0.17
N VAL A 38 -7.60 5.46 -0.42
CA VAL A 38 -8.87 6.12 -0.11
C VAL A 38 -10.07 5.24 -0.46
N ASP A 39 -9.95 4.46 -1.51
CA ASP A 39 -11.04 3.57 -1.91
C ASP A 39 -10.94 2.20 -1.28
N ILE A 40 -9.96 1.98 -0.44
CA ILE A 40 -9.71 0.68 0.13
C ILE A 40 -9.71 0.80 1.62
N ASN A 41 -10.52 -0.02 2.27
CA ASN A 41 -10.57 -0.02 3.72
C ASN A 41 -9.59 -1.04 4.24
N LEU A 42 -8.58 -0.58 4.92
CA LEU A 42 -7.60 -1.47 5.52
C LEU A 42 -7.73 -1.44 7.02
N ASP A 43 -7.63 -2.62 7.62
CA ASP A 43 -7.61 -2.73 9.05
C ASP A 43 -6.25 -2.29 9.56
N SER A 44 -6.15 -2.10 10.87
CA SER A 44 -4.87 -1.74 11.46
C SER A 44 -3.81 -2.78 11.13
N ASP A 45 -4.17 -4.05 11.20
CA ASP A 45 -3.21 -5.11 10.91
C ASP A 45 -2.73 -5.03 9.47
N GLU A 46 -3.64 -4.74 8.56
CA GLU A 46 -3.27 -4.65 7.16
C GLU A 46 -2.40 -3.43 6.90
N LEU A 47 -2.69 -2.33 7.57
CA LEU A 47 -1.85 -1.15 7.45
C LEU A 47 -0.45 -1.41 7.98
N ASP A 48 -0.35 -2.10 9.10
CA ASP A 48 0.95 -2.44 9.64
C ASP A 48 1.73 -3.31 8.67
N ALA A 49 1.07 -4.29 8.08
CA ALA A 49 1.73 -5.14 7.12
C ALA A 49 2.19 -4.35 5.90
N LEU A 50 1.38 -3.39 5.47
CA LEU A 50 1.75 -2.56 4.33
C LEU A 50 2.99 -1.72 4.66
N TYR A 51 3.00 -1.10 5.83
CA TYR A 51 4.15 -0.31 6.23
C TYR A 51 5.40 -1.18 6.31
N SER A 52 5.26 -2.39 6.86
CA SER A 52 6.39 -3.30 6.94
C SER A 52 6.91 -3.68 5.57
N ASP A 53 6.00 -3.93 4.63
CA ASP A 53 6.39 -4.26 3.28
C ASP A 53 7.14 -3.12 2.61
N ILE A 54 6.64 -1.91 2.82
CA ILE A 54 7.27 -0.74 2.22
C ILE A 54 8.67 -0.54 2.79
N GLU A 55 8.81 -0.69 4.09
CA GLU A 55 10.11 -0.55 4.71
C GLU A 55 11.06 -1.65 4.28
N ALA A 56 10.54 -2.87 4.15
CA ALA A 56 11.35 -4.00 3.72
C ALA A 56 11.84 -3.80 2.28
N ALA A 57 11.10 -3.06 1.49
CA ALA A 57 11.51 -2.77 0.12
C ALA A 57 12.53 -1.63 0.07
N GLY A 58 12.87 -1.04 1.19
CA GLY A 58 13.84 0.04 1.21
C GLY A 58 13.24 1.40 0.93
N VAL A 59 11.92 1.51 1.01
CA VAL A 59 11.23 2.76 0.74
C VAL A 59 11.03 3.50 2.05
N THR A 60 11.33 4.79 2.05
CA THR A 60 11.16 5.61 3.23
C THR A 60 9.75 6.18 3.25
N ILE A 61 9.11 6.13 4.41
CA ILE A 61 7.80 6.72 4.56
C ILE A 61 7.98 8.06 5.24
N GLN A 62 7.53 9.11 4.57
CA GLN A 62 7.70 10.44 5.10
C GLN A 62 6.38 10.98 5.60
N GLY A 63 6.41 11.60 6.73
CA GLY A 63 5.24 12.27 7.24
C GLY A 63 4.98 13.55 6.48
N ALA A 64 3.79 14.03 6.62
CA ALA A 64 3.39 15.21 5.85
C ALA A 64 4.20 16.44 6.19
#